data_7c5bb6f7c653ebfced444eca7f2fe6a0
#
_entry.id   7c5bb6f7c653ebfced444eca7f2fe6a0
#
_cell.length_a   1.000
_cell.length_b   1.000
_cell.length_c   1.000
_cell.angle_alpha   90.00
_cell.angle_beta   90.00
_cell.angle_gamma   90.00
#
_symmetry.space_group_name_H-M   'P 1'
#
loop_
_entity.id
_entity.type
_entity.pdbx_description
1 polymer ?
#
loop_
_entity_poly.entity_id
_entity_poly.type
_entity_poly.pdbx_seq_one_letter_code
_entity_poly.pdbx_strand_id
1 'polypeptide(L)'
;MAADDKIQMWNPNTGRPDVKIDRAKFDAVRKAILQALPRKGSAIPFKELPLAAELNLPDGQIPGGGSVMWYVTTVKLHMEHEGELERVAGETPQVVRRVK
;
A
#
# COMPACT_ATOMS: atom_id res chain seq x y z
N MET A 1 10.84 9.81 22.18
CA MET A 1 10.12 9.66 20.92
C MET A 1 11.11 9.51 19.76
N ALA A 2 10.90 8.53 18.96
CA ALA A 2 11.84 8.25 17.90
C ALA A 2 11.58 9.17 16.70
N ALA A 3 12.42 10.19 16.55
CA ALA A 3 12.39 11.02 15.35
C ALA A 3 12.62 10.15 14.11
N ASP A 4 13.22 8.97 14.34
CA ASP A 4 13.58 8.02 13.29
C ASP A 4 12.65 6.81 13.26
N ASP A 5 11.41 6.97 13.73
CA ASP A 5 10.45 5.86 13.69
C ASP A 5 9.99 5.65 12.26
N LYS A 6 10.81 4.91 11.52
CA LYS A 6 10.57 4.60 10.12
C LYS A 6 10.50 3.10 9.92
N ILE A 7 9.79 2.71 8.88
CA ILE A 7 9.67 1.31 8.52
C ILE A 7 10.27 1.09 7.14
N GLN A 8 11.06 0.03 7.02
CA GLN A 8 11.72 -0.33 5.77
C GLN A 8 10.70 -0.95 4.82
N MET A 9 10.58 -0.37 3.63
CA MET A 9 9.76 -0.95 2.58
C MET A 9 10.58 -1.97 1.79
N TRP A 10 9.92 -3.01 1.32
CA TRP A 10 10.53 -4.06 0.49
C TRP A 10 9.79 -4.14 -0.84
N ASN A 11 10.53 -4.43 -1.89
CA ASN A 11 9.97 -4.59 -3.23
C ASN A 11 10.00 -6.07 -3.62
N PRO A 12 8.83 -6.71 -3.80
CA PRO A 12 8.78 -8.14 -4.12
C PRO A 12 9.34 -8.46 -5.51
N ASN A 13 9.36 -7.47 -6.41
CA ASN A 13 9.86 -7.68 -7.77
C ASN A 13 11.38 -7.82 -7.82
N THR A 14 12.08 -7.20 -6.87
CA THR A 14 13.54 -7.25 -6.79
C THR A 14 14.03 -8.08 -5.61
N GLY A 15 13.16 -8.31 -4.63
CA GLY A 15 13.54 -8.97 -3.38
C GLY A 15 14.48 -8.13 -2.53
N ARG A 16 14.56 -6.83 -2.79
CA ARG A 16 15.50 -5.93 -2.12
C ARG A 16 14.77 -4.88 -1.28
N PRO A 17 15.45 -4.32 -0.26
CA PRO A 17 14.89 -3.20 0.47
C PRO A 17 14.77 -1.99 -0.46
N ASP A 18 13.72 -1.23 -0.25
CA ASP A 18 13.46 0.00 -0.98
C ASP A 18 13.68 1.16 0.01
N VAL A 19 12.85 2.19 -0.05
CA VAL A 19 12.96 3.34 0.83
C VAL A 19 12.42 3.02 2.23
N LYS A 20 12.80 3.86 3.19
CA LYS A 20 12.18 3.88 4.52
C LYS A 20 11.18 5.01 4.55
N ILE A 21 10.02 4.77 5.14
CA ILE A 21 9.00 5.81 5.29
C ILE A 21 8.56 5.93 6.75
N ASP A 22 8.02 7.08 7.11
CA ASP A 22 7.53 7.29 8.47
C ASP A 22 6.46 6.25 8.81
N ARG A 23 6.55 5.69 10.01
CA ARG A 23 5.58 4.70 10.46
C ARG A 23 4.15 5.24 10.42
N ALA A 24 3.95 6.50 10.81
CA ALA A 24 2.62 7.09 10.79
C ALA A 24 2.04 7.13 9.37
N LYS A 25 2.88 7.44 8.38
CA LYS A 25 2.46 7.43 6.98
C LYS A 25 2.17 6.01 6.50
N PHE A 26 3.04 5.07 6.86
CA PHE A 26 2.84 3.67 6.51
C PHE A 26 1.53 3.14 7.08
N ASP A 27 1.29 3.36 8.38
CA ASP A 27 0.09 2.86 9.04
C ASP A 27 -1.17 3.43 8.40
N ALA A 28 -1.18 4.74 8.11
CA ALA A 28 -2.33 5.39 7.50
C ALA A 28 -2.61 4.84 6.11
N VAL A 29 -1.57 4.68 5.29
CA VAL A 29 -1.73 4.20 3.92
C VAL A 29 -2.11 2.71 3.91
N ARG A 30 -1.47 1.91 4.75
CA ARG A 30 -1.81 0.48 4.86
C ARG A 30 -3.28 0.31 5.26
N LYS A 31 -3.73 1.06 6.26
CA LYS A 31 -5.12 1.01 6.69
C LYS A 31 -6.06 1.41 5.56
N ALA A 32 -5.71 2.48 4.82
CA ALA A 32 -6.53 2.94 3.70
C ALA A 32 -6.64 1.89 2.61
N ILE A 33 -5.54 1.18 2.30
CA ILE A 33 -5.54 0.10 1.33
C ILE A 33 -6.43 -1.05 1.82
N LEU A 34 -6.30 -1.43 3.09
CA LEU A 34 -7.11 -2.53 3.63
C LEU A 34 -8.59 -2.17 3.68
N GLN A 35 -8.92 -0.90 3.85
CA GLN A 35 -10.32 -0.46 3.79
C GLN A 35 -10.85 -0.47 2.35
N ALA A 36 -9.97 -0.28 1.36
CA ALA A 36 -10.35 -0.40 -0.04
C ALA A 36 -10.54 -1.87 -0.45
N LEU A 37 -9.94 -2.79 0.30
CA LEU A 37 -10.04 -4.23 0.11
C LEU A 37 -10.48 -4.85 1.43
N PRO A 38 -11.74 -4.65 1.84
CA PRO A 38 -12.15 -4.90 3.22
C PRO A 38 -12.22 -6.36 3.65
N ARG A 39 -12.15 -7.29 2.73
CA ARG A 39 -12.25 -8.72 3.05
C ARG A 39 -11.14 -9.51 2.40
N LYS A 40 -10.78 -10.61 3.03
CA LYS A 40 -9.91 -11.60 2.41
C LYS A 40 -10.51 -11.98 1.05
N GLY A 41 -9.70 -11.92 0.01
CA GLY A 41 -10.16 -12.22 -1.35
C GLY A 41 -10.68 -11.01 -2.13
N SER A 42 -10.89 -9.87 -1.47
CA SER A 42 -11.25 -8.64 -2.19
C SER A 42 -10.18 -8.29 -3.20
N ALA A 43 -10.58 -7.86 -4.40
CA ALA A 43 -9.65 -7.56 -5.48
C ALA A 43 -10.15 -6.36 -6.29
N ILE A 44 -9.22 -5.52 -6.74
CA ILE A 44 -9.52 -4.41 -7.64
C ILE A 44 -8.34 -4.22 -8.62
N PRO A 45 -8.59 -3.60 -9.78
CA PRO A 45 -7.48 -3.23 -10.66
C PRO A 45 -6.53 -2.29 -9.91
N PHE A 46 -5.23 -2.52 -10.07
CA PHE A 46 -4.24 -1.69 -9.37
C PHE A 46 -4.40 -0.21 -9.71
N LYS A 47 -4.75 0.12 -10.95
CA LYS A 47 -4.91 1.52 -11.36
C LYS A 47 -5.99 2.25 -10.55
N GLU A 48 -6.91 1.51 -9.95
CA GLU A 48 -7.99 2.10 -9.14
C GLU A 48 -7.62 2.19 -7.66
N LEU A 49 -6.57 1.48 -7.24
CA LEU A 49 -6.22 1.42 -5.83
C LEU A 49 -5.82 2.77 -5.24
N PRO A 50 -5.00 3.59 -5.91
CA PRO A 50 -4.64 4.88 -5.32
C PRO A 50 -5.84 5.76 -5.03
N LEU A 51 -6.81 5.83 -5.93
CA LEU A 51 -8.01 6.63 -5.70
C LEU A 51 -8.88 6.03 -4.59
N ALA A 52 -9.04 4.71 -4.59
CA ALA A 52 -9.83 4.04 -3.56
C ALA A 52 -9.20 4.24 -2.18
N ALA A 53 -7.87 4.15 -2.08
CA ALA A 53 -7.17 4.37 -0.82
C ALA A 53 -7.25 5.84 -0.39
N GLU A 54 -7.16 6.77 -1.35
CA GLU A 54 -7.26 8.20 -1.06
C GLU A 54 -8.57 8.53 -0.32
N LEU A 55 -9.66 7.91 -0.75
CA LEU A 55 -10.97 8.12 -0.12
C LEU A 55 -10.99 7.68 1.35
N ASN A 56 -10.07 6.83 1.75
CA ASN A 56 -9.98 6.31 3.11
C ASN A 56 -8.92 6.99 3.96
N LEU A 57 -8.19 7.95 3.37
CA LEU A 57 -7.20 8.74 4.12
C LEU A 57 -7.86 9.94 4.78
N PRO A 58 -7.35 10.38 5.95
CA PRO A 58 -7.85 11.61 6.57
C PRO A 58 -7.71 12.79 5.60
N ASP A 59 -8.81 13.46 5.30
CA ASP A 59 -8.86 14.58 4.35
C ASP A 59 -8.31 14.22 2.96
N GLY A 60 -8.28 12.94 2.62
CA GLY A 60 -7.77 12.49 1.34
C GLY A 60 -6.27 12.74 1.16
N GLN A 61 -5.53 12.84 2.25
CA GLN A 61 -4.11 13.21 2.20
C GLN A 61 -3.23 12.28 3.00
N ILE A 62 -1.97 12.17 2.58
CA ILE A 62 -0.95 11.48 3.37
C ILE A 62 -0.64 12.34 4.59
N PRO A 63 -0.64 11.78 5.82
CA PRO A 63 -0.26 12.52 7.01
C PRO A 63 1.13 13.14 6.84
N GLY A 64 1.23 14.47 7.02
CA GLY A 64 2.49 15.18 6.84
C GLY A 64 2.82 15.50 5.38
N GLY A 65 1.95 15.11 4.44
CA GLY A 65 2.13 15.45 3.02
C GLY A 65 2.79 14.34 2.21
N GLY A 66 2.73 14.50 0.91
CA GLY A 66 3.33 13.56 -0.03
C GLY A 66 2.33 13.10 -1.09
N SER A 67 2.84 12.42 -2.11
CA SER A 67 2.03 11.92 -3.21
C SER A 67 1.26 10.66 -2.79
N VAL A 68 -0.06 10.71 -2.88
CA VAL A 68 -0.90 9.54 -2.60
C VAL A 68 -0.50 8.38 -3.51
N MET A 69 -0.34 8.65 -4.81
CA MET A 69 0.05 7.61 -5.77
C MET A 69 1.36 6.95 -5.37
N TRP A 70 2.36 7.75 -5.01
CA TRP A 70 3.67 7.22 -4.64
C TRP A 70 3.59 6.35 -3.38
N TYR A 71 2.91 6.87 -2.34
CA TYR A 71 2.82 6.14 -1.08
C TYR A 71 1.99 4.86 -1.21
N VAL A 72 0.87 4.94 -1.94
CA VAL A 72 0.04 3.76 -2.15
C VAL A 72 0.80 2.68 -2.91
N THR A 73 1.52 3.07 -3.97
CA THR A 73 2.33 2.12 -4.75
C THR A 73 3.41 1.48 -3.89
N THR A 74 4.14 2.31 -3.13
CA THR A 74 5.25 1.84 -2.29
C THR A 74 4.76 0.89 -1.19
N VAL A 75 3.69 1.26 -0.49
CA VAL A 75 3.14 0.45 0.59
C VAL A 75 2.51 -0.83 0.03
N LYS A 76 1.83 -0.74 -1.09
CA LYS A 76 1.25 -1.91 -1.76
C LYS A 76 2.31 -2.95 -2.10
N LEU A 77 3.45 -2.51 -2.64
CA LEU A 77 4.55 -3.42 -2.96
C LEU A 77 5.09 -4.09 -1.70
N HIS A 78 5.25 -3.32 -0.63
CA HIS A 78 5.68 -3.87 0.65
C HIS A 78 4.68 -4.90 1.18
N MET A 79 3.39 -4.60 1.10
CA MET A 79 2.35 -5.52 1.54
C MET A 79 2.34 -6.82 0.71
N GLU A 80 2.67 -6.72 -0.58
CA GLU A 80 2.83 -7.91 -1.41
C GLU A 80 4.02 -8.75 -0.94
N HIS A 81 5.12 -8.07 -0.58
CA HIS A 81 6.30 -8.76 -0.05
C HIS A 81 5.98 -9.46 1.26
N GLU A 82 5.15 -8.85 2.10
CA GLU A 82 4.76 -9.41 3.40
C GLU A 82 3.64 -10.45 3.31
N GLY A 83 3.10 -10.67 2.13
CA GLY A 83 2.05 -11.65 1.94
C GLY A 83 0.65 -11.20 2.33
N GLU A 84 0.45 -9.90 2.55
CA GLU A 84 -0.87 -9.36 2.85
C GLU A 84 -1.71 -9.14 1.60
N LEU A 85 -1.05 -8.83 0.50
CA LEU A 85 -1.65 -8.65 -0.82
C LEU A 85 -0.94 -9.55 -1.81
N GLU A 86 -1.57 -9.74 -2.97
CA GLU A 86 -0.91 -10.43 -4.08
C GLU A 86 -1.37 -9.83 -5.40
N ARG A 87 -0.52 -9.93 -6.40
CA ARG A 87 -0.90 -9.60 -7.77
C ARG A 87 -1.51 -10.84 -8.39
N VAL A 88 -2.72 -10.70 -8.92
CA VAL A 88 -3.42 -11.84 -9.53
C VAL A 88 -2.77 -12.18 -10.86
N ALA A 89 -2.26 -13.42 -10.98
CA ALA A 89 -1.57 -13.86 -12.18
C ALA A 89 -2.52 -13.91 -13.37
N GLY A 90 -2.01 -13.51 -14.53
CA GLY A 90 -2.76 -13.61 -15.77
C GLY A 90 -3.73 -12.47 -16.06
N GLU A 91 -3.87 -11.54 -15.11
CA GLU A 91 -4.77 -10.41 -15.30
C GLU A 91 -4.06 -9.22 -15.94
N THR A 92 -4.66 -8.66 -16.97
CA THR A 92 -4.16 -7.45 -17.64
C THR A 92 -5.37 -6.53 -17.87
N PRO A 93 -5.39 -5.33 -17.29
CA PRO A 93 -4.38 -4.73 -16.43
C PRO A 93 -4.24 -5.43 -15.07
N GLN A 94 -3.18 -5.09 -14.37
CA GLN A 94 -2.85 -5.69 -13.08
C GLN A 94 -4.00 -5.57 -12.08
N VAL A 95 -4.29 -6.69 -11.40
CA VAL A 95 -5.28 -6.75 -10.33
C VAL A 95 -4.57 -7.10 -9.03
N VAL A 96 -4.96 -6.41 -7.96
CA VAL A 96 -4.43 -6.63 -6.62
C VAL A 96 -5.51 -7.28 -5.77
N ARG A 97 -5.13 -8.32 -5.01
CA ARG A 97 -6.07 -9.05 -4.16
C ARG A 97 -5.56 -9.13 -2.74
N ARG A 98 -6.48 -8.99 -1.78
CA ARG A 98 -6.15 -9.16 -0.35
C ARG A 98 -6.07 -10.64 -0.01
N VAL A 99 -4.96 -11.04 0.63
CA VAL A 99 -4.68 -12.44 0.97
C VAL A 99 -5.11 -12.78 2.39
N LYS A 100 -4.89 -11.84 3.32
CA LYS A 100 -5.16 -12.11 4.75
C LYS A 100 -6.32 -11.32 5.29
#